data_5acef5bea4842bbc6a370dc993eca77f
#
_entry.id   5acef5bea4842bbc6a370dc993eca77f
#
_cell.length_a   1.000
_cell.length_b   1.000
_cell.length_c   1.000
_cell.angle_alpha   90.00
_cell.angle_beta   90.00
_cell.angle_gamma   90.00
#
_symmetry.space_group_name_H-M   'P 1'
#
loop_
_entity.id
_entity.type
_entity.pdbx_description
1 polymer ?
#
loop_
_entity_poly.entity_id
_entity_poly.type
_entity_poly.pdbx_seq_one_letter_code
_entity_poly.pdbx_strand_id
1 'polypeptide(L)'
;MQAGATPSAPALVLRPRCVEDVEPLVEVCRDPALRPWTSSSVENDADGARWVQAQLQGWAAGDRFGFAVLEAQPDSARGQLVGSVVLKDVTTGEPSAEVGYWTAAPARGRGVAPRALEVLTRWAFDTFGAGGLERLELLHQMDNLASCRVAQKSRYEFDRVLPAAPPSYPVDGHLHIRRTDASHPPRPGQTPDVPAAGA
;
A
#
# COMPACT_ATOMS: atom_id res chain seq x y z
N MET A 1 6.89 6.34 -8.24
CA MET A 1 6.64 5.10 -9.04
C MET A 1 5.37 5.26 -9.89
N GLN A 2 5.20 4.49 -10.95
CA GLN A 2 4.05 4.64 -11.85
C GLN A 2 3.54 3.28 -12.34
N ALA A 3 2.21 3.16 -12.48
CA ALA A 3 1.56 2.13 -13.27
C ALA A 3 1.03 2.77 -14.56
N GLY A 4 1.48 2.30 -15.72
CA GLY A 4 1.07 2.83 -17.01
C GLY A 4 -0.45 2.80 -17.22
N ALA A 5 -0.98 3.66 -18.09
CA ALA A 5 -2.37 3.60 -18.49
C ALA A 5 -2.68 2.27 -19.20
N THR A 6 -3.93 1.83 -19.08
CA THR A 6 -4.48 0.69 -19.83
C THR A 6 -5.64 1.20 -20.72
N PRO A 7 -6.14 0.41 -21.69
CA PRO A 7 -7.30 0.82 -22.47
C PRO A 7 -8.56 1.15 -21.63
N SER A 8 -8.64 0.61 -20.40
CA SER A 8 -9.81 0.75 -19.51
C SER A 8 -9.54 1.57 -18.25
N ALA A 9 -8.29 2.05 -18.01
CA ALA A 9 -7.97 2.79 -16.80
C ALA A 9 -6.79 3.76 -16.98
N PRO A 10 -6.87 4.99 -16.44
CA PRO A 10 -5.79 5.97 -16.47
C PRO A 10 -4.51 5.48 -15.81
N ALA A 11 -3.40 6.17 -16.06
CA ALA A 11 -2.15 5.94 -15.36
C ALA A 11 -2.29 6.24 -13.86
N LEU A 12 -1.55 5.49 -13.04
CA LEU A 12 -1.44 5.73 -11.60
C LEU A 12 -0.03 6.22 -11.26
N VAL A 13 0.05 7.23 -10.42
CA VAL A 13 1.27 7.72 -9.81
C VAL A 13 1.27 7.34 -8.33
N LEU A 14 2.35 6.72 -7.88
CA LEU A 14 2.58 6.38 -6.48
C LEU A 14 3.73 7.27 -5.97
N ARG A 15 3.45 8.11 -4.99
CA ARG A 15 4.45 8.95 -4.32
C ARG A 15 4.31 8.88 -2.80
N PRO A 16 5.38 9.14 -2.05
CA PRO A 16 5.26 9.35 -0.62
C PRO A 16 4.18 10.37 -0.27
N ARG A 17 3.62 10.25 0.92
CA ARG A 17 2.61 11.19 1.42
C ARG A 17 3.22 12.58 1.63
N CYS A 18 2.37 13.60 1.50
CA CYS A 18 2.72 14.97 1.82
C CYS A 18 1.54 15.67 2.51
N VAL A 19 1.75 16.87 3.03
CA VAL A 19 0.73 17.62 3.79
C VAL A 19 -0.52 17.90 2.96
N GLU A 20 -0.37 18.07 1.67
CA GLU A 20 -1.49 18.30 0.74
C GLU A 20 -2.41 17.11 0.56
N ASP A 21 -2.03 15.93 1.05
CA ASP A 21 -2.89 14.74 1.05
C ASP A 21 -3.90 14.74 2.22
N VAL A 22 -3.81 15.67 3.18
CA VAL A 22 -4.65 15.67 4.40
C VAL A 22 -6.13 15.81 4.03
N GLU A 23 -6.49 16.86 3.31
CA GLU A 23 -7.89 17.11 2.92
C GLU A 23 -8.48 15.96 2.08
N PRO A 24 -7.84 15.48 0.99
CA PRO A 24 -8.32 14.32 0.25
C PRO A 24 -8.41 13.04 1.09
N LEU A 25 -7.50 12.85 2.05
CA LEU A 25 -7.51 11.69 2.94
C LEU A 25 -8.72 11.73 3.88
N VAL A 26 -9.00 12.87 4.51
CA VAL A 26 -10.18 13.04 5.38
C VAL A 26 -11.46 12.74 4.61
N GLU A 27 -11.59 13.25 3.38
CA GLU A 27 -12.75 12.98 2.53
C GLU A 27 -12.92 11.48 2.23
N VAL A 28 -11.85 10.80 1.85
CA VAL A 28 -11.88 9.35 1.58
C VAL A 28 -12.23 8.55 2.83
N CYS A 29 -11.74 8.96 4.01
CA CYS A 29 -11.99 8.26 5.28
C CYS A 29 -13.42 8.43 5.82
N ARG A 30 -14.22 9.33 5.24
CA ARG A 30 -15.68 9.41 5.53
C ARG A 30 -16.44 8.18 5.05
N ASP A 31 -15.89 7.41 4.12
CA ASP A 31 -16.51 6.18 3.64
C ASP A 31 -16.59 5.12 4.76
N PRO A 32 -17.79 4.75 5.24
CA PRO A 32 -17.94 3.78 6.30
C PRO A 32 -17.43 2.39 5.93
N ALA A 33 -17.34 2.07 4.64
CA ALA A 33 -16.84 0.78 4.18
C ALA A 33 -15.32 0.63 4.34
N LEU A 34 -14.58 1.71 4.62
CA LEU A 34 -13.15 1.63 4.93
C LEU A 34 -12.88 1.40 6.41
N ARG A 35 -13.77 1.84 7.31
CA ARG A 35 -13.56 1.78 8.76
C ARG A 35 -13.19 0.40 9.31
N PRO A 36 -13.85 -0.70 8.89
CA PRO A 36 -13.49 -2.04 9.38
C PRO A 36 -12.10 -2.52 8.97
N TRP A 37 -11.54 -1.93 7.91
CA TRP A 37 -10.31 -2.40 7.26
C TRP A 37 -9.11 -1.47 7.45
N THR A 38 -9.32 -0.32 8.10
CA THR A 38 -8.26 0.65 8.41
C THR A 38 -8.04 0.73 9.91
N SER A 39 -6.79 0.60 10.34
CA SER A 39 -6.42 0.64 11.77
C SER A 39 -6.46 2.05 12.38
N SER A 40 -6.75 3.07 11.58
CA SER A 40 -6.73 4.47 12.02
C SER A 40 -8.04 5.17 11.69
N SER A 41 -8.66 5.80 12.69
CA SER A 41 -9.77 6.72 12.48
C SER A 41 -9.22 8.09 12.09
N VAL A 42 -9.58 8.57 10.90
CA VAL A 42 -9.28 9.91 10.42
C VAL A 42 -10.63 10.61 10.20
N GLU A 43 -11.01 11.48 11.14
CA GLU A 43 -12.32 12.12 11.16
C GLU A 43 -12.25 13.62 10.80
N ASN A 44 -11.08 14.23 10.94
CA ASN A 44 -10.83 15.65 10.70
C ASN A 44 -9.39 15.92 10.24
N ASP A 45 -9.09 17.15 9.88
CA ASP A 45 -7.78 17.54 9.37
C ASP A 45 -6.64 17.31 10.38
N ALA A 46 -6.90 17.48 11.69
CA ALA A 46 -5.88 17.21 12.69
C ALA A 46 -5.54 15.73 12.78
N ASP A 47 -6.52 14.84 12.64
CA ASP A 47 -6.29 13.39 12.55
C ASP A 47 -5.54 13.04 11.26
N GLY A 48 -5.95 13.64 10.14
CA GLY A 48 -5.31 13.47 8.84
C GLY A 48 -3.84 13.89 8.88
N ALA A 49 -3.56 15.06 9.47
CA ALA A 49 -2.19 15.57 9.62
C ALA A 49 -1.33 14.63 10.48
N ARG A 50 -1.84 14.16 11.62
CA ARG A 50 -1.14 13.17 12.47
C ARG A 50 -0.86 11.87 11.72
N TRP A 51 -1.86 11.40 10.96
CA TRP A 51 -1.71 10.18 10.17
C TRP A 51 -0.64 10.35 9.07
N VAL A 52 -0.65 11.46 8.33
CA VAL A 52 0.38 11.78 7.32
C VAL A 52 1.75 11.88 7.97
N GLN A 53 1.87 12.56 9.10
CA GLN A 53 3.11 12.66 9.84
C GLN A 53 3.67 11.29 10.28
N ALA A 54 2.80 10.38 10.73
CA ALA A 54 3.21 9.02 11.07
C ALA A 54 3.75 8.24 9.85
N GLN A 55 3.16 8.43 8.65
CA GLN A 55 3.72 7.84 7.43
C GLN A 55 5.11 8.40 7.10
N LEU A 56 5.32 9.71 7.27
CA LEU A 56 6.63 10.35 7.04
C LEU A 56 7.69 9.87 8.06
N GLN A 57 7.29 9.67 9.32
CA GLN A 57 8.17 9.10 10.35
C GLN A 57 8.59 7.67 10.02
N GLY A 58 7.67 6.82 9.53
CA GLY A 58 7.98 5.47 9.09
C GLY A 58 8.98 5.46 7.93
N TRP A 59 8.83 6.40 6.98
CA TRP A 59 9.82 6.60 5.91
C TRP A 59 11.20 6.97 6.46
N ALA A 60 11.26 7.89 7.43
CA ALA A 60 12.51 8.32 8.05
C ALA A 60 13.16 7.20 8.87
N ALA A 61 12.36 6.35 9.52
CA ALA A 61 12.82 5.19 10.26
C ALA A 61 13.28 4.03 9.33
N GLY A 62 12.79 4.00 8.09
CA GLY A 62 13.12 2.95 7.12
C GLY A 62 12.38 1.63 7.33
N ASP A 63 11.31 1.63 8.10
CA ASP A 63 10.53 0.43 8.46
C ASP A 63 9.13 0.39 7.83
N ARG A 64 8.64 1.56 7.36
CA ARG A 64 7.31 1.72 6.79
C ARG A 64 7.29 2.71 5.63
N PHE A 65 6.85 2.27 4.47
CA PHE A 65 6.86 3.03 3.22
C PHE A 65 5.43 3.17 2.68
N GLY A 66 4.72 4.22 3.12
CA GLY A 66 3.36 4.53 2.68
C GLY A 66 3.34 5.42 1.44
N PHE A 67 2.53 5.05 0.44
CA PHE A 67 2.37 5.81 -0.80
C PHE A 67 0.92 6.26 -0.99
N ALA A 68 0.74 7.51 -1.40
CA ALA A 68 -0.49 7.95 -2.04
C ALA A 68 -0.57 7.35 -3.44
N VAL A 69 -1.73 6.80 -3.80
CA VAL A 69 -2.04 6.38 -5.17
C VAL A 69 -2.90 7.44 -5.81
N LEU A 70 -2.38 8.08 -6.83
CA LEU A 70 -3.01 9.19 -7.53
C LEU A 70 -3.34 8.77 -8.96
N GLU A 71 -4.53 9.11 -9.41
CA GLU A 71 -4.95 8.97 -10.80
C GLU A 71 -4.74 10.28 -11.54
N ALA A 72 -4.08 10.24 -12.68
CA ALA A 72 -3.89 11.42 -13.51
C ALA A 72 -5.25 12.00 -13.94
N GLN A 73 -5.41 13.31 -13.79
CA GLN A 73 -6.59 14.06 -14.21
C GLN A 73 -6.17 15.08 -15.28
N PRO A 74 -6.94 15.27 -16.36
CA PRO A 74 -6.60 16.23 -17.40
C PRO A 74 -6.40 17.66 -16.88
N ASP A 75 -7.20 18.04 -15.87
CA ASP A 75 -7.28 19.41 -15.35
C ASP A 75 -6.55 19.59 -14.01
N SER A 76 -5.79 18.59 -13.56
CA SER A 76 -5.08 18.66 -12.26
C SER A 76 -3.65 18.14 -12.37
N ALA A 77 -2.68 19.02 -12.16
CA ALA A 77 -1.26 18.64 -12.08
C ALA A 77 -0.96 17.67 -10.92
N ARG A 78 -1.80 17.62 -9.88
CA ARG A 78 -1.60 16.75 -8.70
C ARG A 78 -2.26 15.38 -8.85
N GLY A 79 -3.23 15.23 -9.75
CA GLY A 79 -4.07 14.04 -9.84
C GLY A 79 -5.06 13.91 -8.67
N GLN A 80 -5.91 12.90 -8.74
CA GLN A 80 -6.92 12.59 -7.72
C GLN A 80 -6.42 11.45 -6.82
N LEU A 81 -6.55 11.60 -5.50
CA LEU A 81 -6.27 10.52 -4.55
C LEU A 81 -7.31 9.41 -4.71
N VAL A 82 -6.88 8.26 -5.21
CA VAL A 82 -7.74 7.10 -5.47
C VAL A 82 -7.45 5.91 -4.57
N GLY A 83 -6.36 5.95 -3.79
CA GLY A 83 -6.00 4.86 -2.90
C GLY A 83 -4.71 5.08 -2.15
N SER A 84 -4.30 4.04 -1.47
CA SER A 84 -3.03 3.95 -0.75
C SER A 84 -2.47 2.56 -0.89
N VAL A 85 -1.15 2.44 -0.93
CA VAL A 85 -0.42 1.19 -0.69
C VAL A 85 0.69 1.46 0.31
N VAL A 86 1.04 0.45 1.09
CA VAL A 86 2.10 0.54 2.10
C VAL A 86 2.88 -0.76 2.15
N LEU A 87 4.20 -0.63 2.26
CA LEU A 87 5.11 -1.68 2.73
C LEU A 87 5.44 -1.37 4.18
N LYS A 88 5.31 -2.32 5.09
CA LYS A 88 5.54 -2.14 6.53
C LYS A 88 6.27 -3.35 7.11
N ASP A 89 6.78 -3.16 8.33
CA ASP A 89 7.54 -4.16 9.06
C ASP A 89 8.80 -4.61 8.30
N VAL A 90 9.43 -3.65 7.60
CA VAL A 90 10.70 -3.88 6.90
C VAL A 90 11.82 -3.86 7.93
N THR A 91 12.46 -5.01 8.11
CA THR A 91 13.60 -5.16 9.03
C THR A 91 14.78 -5.76 8.28
N THR A 92 15.95 -5.16 8.42
CA THR A 92 17.17 -5.66 7.75
C THR A 92 17.46 -7.10 8.18
N GLY A 93 17.64 -7.99 7.21
CA GLY A 93 17.92 -9.41 7.44
C GLY A 93 16.66 -10.27 7.63
N GLU A 94 15.47 -9.69 7.74
CA GLU A 94 14.23 -10.46 7.77
C GLU A 94 13.74 -10.78 6.35
N PRO A 95 13.32 -12.03 6.09
CA PRO A 95 12.96 -12.45 4.74
C PRO A 95 11.56 -11.99 4.30
N SER A 96 10.79 -11.36 5.18
CA SER A 96 9.40 -10.96 4.91
C SER A 96 9.08 -9.54 5.35
N ALA A 97 8.16 -8.91 4.61
CA ALA A 97 7.55 -7.64 4.97
C ALA A 97 6.05 -7.68 4.62
N GLU A 98 5.23 -6.90 5.33
CA GLU A 98 3.80 -6.86 5.09
C GLU A 98 3.42 -5.75 4.11
N VAL A 99 2.46 -6.03 3.22
CA VAL A 99 1.85 -5.03 2.35
C VAL A 99 0.39 -4.79 2.74
N GLY A 100 -0.02 -3.53 2.65
CA GLY A 100 -1.40 -3.13 2.86
C GLY A 100 -1.87 -2.15 1.79
N TYR A 101 -3.19 -2.03 1.64
CA TYR A 101 -3.77 -1.06 0.72
C TYR A 101 -5.21 -0.71 1.09
N TRP A 102 -5.69 0.40 0.57
CA TRP A 102 -7.10 0.72 0.46
C TRP A 102 -7.38 1.47 -0.84
N THR A 103 -8.66 1.48 -1.26
CA THR A 103 -9.12 2.15 -2.47
C THR A 103 -10.31 3.04 -2.13
N ALA A 104 -10.28 4.30 -2.56
CA ALA A 104 -11.38 5.25 -2.41
C ALA A 104 -12.65 4.72 -3.11
N ALA A 105 -13.82 4.99 -2.54
CA ALA A 105 -15.10 4.47 -3.03
C ALA A 105 -15.32 4.69 -4.54
N PRO A 106 -15.08 5.88 -5.12
CA PRO A 106 -15.30 6.12 -6.55
C PRO A 106 -14.32 5.36 -7.47
N ALA A 107 -13.22 4.84 -6.91
CA ALA A 107 -12.18 4.15 -7.66
C ALA A 107 -12.21 2.61 -7.52
N ARG A 108 -13.14 2.09 -6.70
CA ARG A 108 -13.34 0.63 -6.56
C ARG A 108 -13.82 -0.01 -7.86
N GLY A 109 -13.46 -1.28 -8.04
CA GLY A 109 -13.84 -2.04 -9.23
C GLY A 109 -13.02 -1.69 -10.49
N ARG A 110 -12.23 -0.61 -10.49
CA ARG A 110 -11.46 -0.09 -11.63
C ARG A 110 -10.03 -0.64 -11.72
N GLY A 111 -9.68 -1.62 -10.90
CA GLY A 111 -8.36 -2.26 -10.90
C GLY A 111 -7.24 -1.41 -10.28
N VAL A 112 -7.56 -0.37 -9.51
CA VAL A 112 -6.57 0.50 -8.85
C VAL A 112 -5.69 -0.31 -7.89
N ALA A 113 -6.29 -1.04 -6.94
CA ALA A 113 -5.53 -1.79 -5.94
C ALA A 113 -4.54 -2.81 -6.54
N PRO A 114 -4.92 -3.73 -7.45
CA PRO A 114 -3.96 -4.69 -7.98
C PRO A 114 -2.85 -4.03 -8.81
N ARG A 115 -3.11 -2.93 -9.53
CA ARG A 115 -2.09 -2.20 -10.28
C ARG A 115 -1.11 -1.48 -9.36
N ALA A 116 -1.61 -0.84 -8.31
CA ALA A 116 -0.77 -0.16 -7.33
C ALA A 116 0.07 -1.17 -6.53
N LEU A 117 -0.53 -2.29 -6.11
CA LEU A 117 0.15 -3.35 -5.38
C LEU A 117 1.26 -4.01 -6.23
N GLU A 118 1.04 -4.20 -7.52
CA GLU A 118 2.06 -4.72 -8.44
C GLU A 118 3.28 -3.79 -8.54
N VAL A 119 3.06 -2.47 -8.58
CA VAL A 119 4.13 -1.47 -8.60
C VAL A 119 4.90 -1.47 -7.27
N LEU A 120 4.18 -1.52 -6.14
CA LEU A 120 4.78 -1.60 -4.81
C LEU A 120 5.62 -2.88 -4.67
N THR A 121 5.09 -4.02 -5.09
CA THR A 121 5.76 -5.32 -5.02
C THR A 121 7.10 -5.31 -5.75
N ARG A 122 7.12 -4.83 -6.99
CA ARG A 122 8.37 -4.71 -7.76
C ARG A 122 9.35 -3.79 -7.06
N TRP A 123 8.91 -2.61 -6.66
CA TRP A 123 9.76 -1.67 -5.95
C TRP A 123 10.32 -2.26 -4.65
N ALA A 124 9.53 -2.98 -3.88
CA ALA A 124 9.97 -3.60 -2.63
C ALA A 124 11.08 -4.63 -2.87
N PHE A 125 10.93 -5.53 -3.84
CA PHE A 125 11.94 -6.52 -4.17
C PHE A 125 13.19 -5.88 -4.82
N ASP A 126 13.02 -4.89 -5.69
CA ASP A 126 14.15 -4.16 -6.30
C ASP A 126 14.97 -3.41 -5.23
N THR A 127 14.32 -2.87 -4.19
CA THR A 127 14.96 -2.04 -3.16
C THR A 127 15.56 -2.89 -2.03
N PHE A 128 14.83 -3.89 -1.55
CA PHE A 128 15.17 -4.63 -0.33
C PHE A 128 15.61 -6.08 -0.57
N GLY A 129 15.46 -6.60 -1.79
CA GLY A 129 15.83 -7.99 -2.11
C GLY A 129 17.31 -8.29 -1.86
N ALA A 130 18.21 -7.35 -2.18
CA ALA A 130 19.64 -7.48 -1.85
C ALA A 130 19.90 -7.49 -0.33
N GLY A 131 18.99 -6.90 0.46
CA GLY A 131 19.01 -6.88 1.93
C GLY A 131 18.37 -8.10 2.59
N GLY A 132 17.91 -9.08 1.80
CA GLY A 132 17.35 -10.33 2.32
C GLY A 132 15.82 -10.45 2.22
N LEU A 133 15.10 -9.47 1.68
CA LEU A 133 13.66 -9.59 1.48
C LEU A 133 13.34 -10.63 0.40
N GLU A 134 12.69 -11.72 0.78
CA GLU A 134 12.35 -12.85 -0.10
C GLU A 134 10.88 -12.96 -0.41
N ARG A 135 10.00 -12.46 0.49
CA ARG A 135 8.54 -12.54 0.33
C ARG A 135 7.82 -11.32 0.87
N LEU A 136 6.67 -11.04 0.27
CA LEU A 136 5.70 -10.06 0.75
C LEU A 136 4.44 -10.77 1.22
N GLU A 137 3.89 -10.29 2.32
CA GLU A 137 2.73 -10.83 3.01
C GLU A 137 1.55 -9.86 2.90
N LEU A 138 0.40 -10.35 2.46
CA LEU A 138 -0.85 -9.61 2.42
C LEU A 138 -1.86 -10.27 3.35
N LEU A 139 -2.25 -9.55 4.40
CA LEU A 139 -3.20 -10.03 5.40
C LEU A 139 -4.54 -9.30 5.25
N HIS A 140 -5.63 -10.04 5.42
CA HIS A 140 -6.97 -9.44 5.52
C HIS A 140 -7.92 -10.37 6.26
N GLN A 141 -9.00 -9.85 6.82
CA GLN A 141 -10.04 -10.67 7.45
C GLN A 141 -10.74 -11.53 6.38
N MET A 142 -11.14 -12.75 6.75
CA MET A 142 -11.67 -13.75 5.80
C MET A 142 -12.98 -13.33 5.14
N ASP A 143 -13.76 -12.45 5.76
CA ASP A 143 -15.00 -11.88 5.22
C ASP A 143 -14.76 -10.75 4.21
N ASN A 144 -13.50 -10.24 4.09
CA ASN A 144 -13.10 -9.28 3.07
C ASN A 144 -12.81 -9.97 1.72
N LEU A 145 -13.85 -10.46 1.07
CA LEU A 145 -13.74 -11.15 -0.23
C LEU A 145 -13.15 -10.27 -1.34
N ALA A 146 -13.24 -8.94 -1.21
CA ALA A 146 -12.63 -8.03 -2.15
C ALA A 146 -11.11 -8.11 -2.09
N SER A 147 -10.53 -8.25 -0.89
CA SER A 147 -9.09 -8.41 -0.71
C SER A 147 -8.58 -9.76 -1.22
N CYS A 148 -9.34 -10.86 -1.07
CA CYS A 148 -9.01 -12.12 -1.72
C CYS A 148 -8.84 -11.96 -3.25
N ARG A 149 -9.79 -11.28 -3.90
CA ARG A 149 -9.74 -11.03 -5.34
C ARG A 149 -8.56 -10.15 -5.77
N VAL A 150 -8.19 -9.17 -4.95
CA VAL A 150 -6.99 -8.33 -5.19
C VAL A 150 -5.73 -9.16 -5.03
N ALA A 151 -5.60 -9.96 -3.98
CA ALA A 151 -4.47 -10.86 -3.76
C ALA A 151 -4.24 -11.76 -4.99
N GLN A 152 -5.29 -12.46 -5.45
CA GLN A 152 -5.24 -13.33 -6.62
C GLN A 152 -4.80 -12.58 -7.90
N LYS A 153 -5.39 -11.40 -8.16
CA LYS A 153 -5.03 -10.57 -9.33
C LYS A 153 -3.61 -10.05 -9.29
N SER A 154 -3.04 -9.90 -8.08
CA SER A 154 -1.66 -9.44 -7.86
C SER A 154 -0.68 -10.60 -7.62
N ARG A 155 -1.10 -11.83 -7.92
CA ARG A 155 -0.28 -13.05 -7.78
C ARG A 155 0.25 -13.29 -6.35
N TYR A 156 -0.51 -12.87 -5.34
CA TYR A 156 -0.29 -13.27 -3.96
C TYR A 156 -1.05 -14.57 -3.74
N GLU A 157 -0.33 -15.67 -3.57
CA GLU A 157 -0.89 -17.00 -3.36
C GLU A 157 -1.43 -17.13 -1.93
N PHE A 158 -2.55 -17.82 -1.76
CA PHE A 158 -3.06 -18.14 -0.43
C PHE A 158 -2.09 -19.08 0.29
N ASP A 159 -1.68 -18.72 1.50
CA ASP A 159 -0.78 -19.50 2.32
C ASP A 159 -1.54 -20.25 3.42
N ARG A 160 -2.23 -19.52 4.29
CA ARG A 160 -2.96 -20.11 5.42
C ARG A 160 -4.03 -19.19 5.99
N VAL A 161 -4.89 -19.78 6.82
CA VAL A 161 -5.78 -19.05 7.71
C VAL A 161 -5.02 -18.65 8.97
N LEU A 162 -5.20 -17.41 9.41
CA LEU A 162 -4.72 -16.89 10.68
C LEU A 162 -5.88 -16.89 11.67
N PRO A 163 -5.73 -17.45 12.88
CA PRO A 163 -6.77 -17.41 13.89
C PRO A 163 -7.16 -16.00 14.28
N ALA A 164 -8.43 -15.79 14.59
CA ALA A 164 -8.90 -14.54 15.17
C ALA A 164 -8.10 -14.15 16.42
N ALA A 165 -7.84 -12.88 16.59
CA ALA A 165 -7.15 -12.30 17.75
C ALA A 165 -7.89 -11.05 18.24
N PRO A 166 -9.07 -11.20 18.90
CA PRO A 166 -9.84 -10.08 19.44
C PRO A 166 -9.04 -9.27 20.48
N PRO A 167 -9.29 -7.98 20.64
CA PRO A 167 -10.33 -7.19 19.96
C PRO A 167 -9.94 -6.69 18.56
N SER A 168 -8.64 -6.68 18.19
CA SER A 168 -8.16 -6.07 16.96
C SER A 168 -8.56 -6.84 15.70
N TYR A 169 -8.63 -8.16 15.79
CA TYR A 169 -8.99 -9.06 14.69
C TYR A 169 -10.10 -10.01 15.14
N PRO A 170 -11.38 -9.58 15.05
CA PRO A 170 -12.50 -10.31 15.63
C PRO A 170 -12.86 -11.61 14.89
N VAL A 171 -12.41 -11.76 13.66
CA VAL A 171 -12.60 -12.96 12.83
C VAL A 171 -11.27 -13.47 12.29
N ASP A 172 -11.24 -14.71 11.84
CA ASP A 172 -10.06 -15.29 11.20
C ASP A 172 -9.60 -14.46 10.01
N GLY A 173 -8.32 -14.51 9.73
CA GLY A 173 -7.68 -13.82 8.61
C GLY A 173 -7.18 -14.79 7.54
N HIS A 174 -7.00 -14.27 6.33
CA HIS A 174 -6.26 -14.94 5.27
C HIS A 174 -4.89 -14.30 5.14
N LEU A 175 -3.86 -15.13 5.11
CA LEU A 175 -2.51 -14.76 4.70
C LEU A 175 -2.31 -15.18 3.25
N HIS A 176 -1.92 -14.21 2.42
CA HIS A 176 -1.46 -14.43 1.07
C HIS A 176 -0.01 -14.00 0.96
N ILE A 177 0.80 -14.72 0.20
CA ILE A 177 2.22 -14.45 0.03
C ILE A 177 2.59 -14.29 -1.45
N ARG A 178 3.56 -13.43 -1.72
CA ARG A 178 4.23 -13.35 -3.00
C ARG A 178 5.75 -13.38 -2.77
N ARG A 179 6.42 -14.28 -3.48
CA ARG A 179 7.88 -14.45 -3.40
C ARG A 179 8.57 -13.69 -4.52
N THR A 180 9.85 -13.42 -4.35
CA THR A 180 10.70 -12.95 -5.45
C THR A 180 10.68 -13.99 -6.57
N ASP A 181 10.53 -13.52 -7.82
CA ASP A 181 10.74 -14.39 -8.96
C ASP A 181 12.23 -14.77 -9.02
N ALA A 182 12.55 -16.06 -8.94
CA ALA A 182 13.93 -16.58 -9.02
C ALA A 182 14.67 -16.18 -10.32
N SER A 183 13.93 -15.66 -11.30
CA SER A 183 14.44 -15.20 -12.60
C SER A 183 14.87 -13.73 -12.62
N HIS A 184 14.69 -12.99 -11.52
CA HIS A 184 15.05 -11.57 -11.45
C HIS A 184 16.04 -11.33 -10.31
N PRO A 185 17.36 -11.51 -10.54
CA PRO A 185 18.35 -11.21 -9.51
C PRO A 185 18.27 -9.73 -9.12
N PRO A 186 18.40 -9.39 -7.82
CA PRO A 186 18.35 -8.02 -7.34
C PRO A 186 19.40 -7.19 -8.06
N ARG A 187 19.04 -5.98 -8.51
CA ARG A 187 20.00 -5.02 -9.06
C ARG A 187 20.92 -4.53 -7.94
N PRO A 188 22.23 -4.72 -8.02
CA PRO A 188 23.13 -4.22 -6.99
C PRO A 188 23.15 -2.68 -7.02
N GLY A 189 22.86 -2.04 -5.88
CA GLY A 189 23.33 -0.68 -5.58
C GLY A 189 22.37 0.49 -5.83
N GLN A 190 21.05 0.33 -5.72
CA GLN A 190 20.18 1.52 -5.53
C GLN A 190 19.85 1.67 -4.03
N THR A 191 20.56 2.60 -3.37
CA THR A 191 20.06 3.17 -2.12
C THR A 191 18.66 3.75 -2.37
N PRO A 192 17.69 3.54 -1.46
CA PRO A 192 16.38 4.17 -1.59
C PRO A 192 16.58 5.68 -1.70
N ASP A 193 16.09 6.25 -2.80
CA ASP A 193 16.03 7.70 -2.98
C ASP A 193 14.96 8.21 -1.98
N VAL A 194 15.41 8.54 -0.78
CA VAL A 194 14.58 9.14 0.27
C VAL A 194 14.32 10.56 -0.20
N PRO A 195 13.11 10.93 -0.61
CA PRO A 195 12.82 12.30 -0.97
C PRO A 195 13.12 13.18 0.27
N ALA A 196 14.01 14.15 0.09
CA ALA A 196 14.31 15.14 1.13
C ALA A 196 12.98 15.71 1.64
N ALA A 197 12.77 15.64 2.94
CA ALA A 197 11.66 16.31 3.60
C ALA A 197 11.79 17.80 3.24
N GLY A 198 10.86 18.28 2.41
CA GLY A 198 10.82 19.67 2.00
C GLY A 198 10.77 20.57 3.24
N ALA A 199 11.69 21.51 3.29
CA ALA A 199 11.73 22.58 4.28
C ALA A 199 10.53 23.51 4.13
#